data_0965a21fdd63c7f5a465f38afe087933
#
_entry.id   0965a21fdd63c7f5a465f38afe087933
#
_cell.length_a   1.000
_cell.length_b   1.000
_cell.length_c   1.000
_cell.angle_alpha   90.00
_cell.angle_beta   90.00
_cell.angle_gamma   90.00
#
_symmetry.space_group_name_H-M   'P 1'
#
loop_
_entity.id
_entity.type
_entity.pdbx_description
1 polymer ?
#
loop_
_entity_poly.entity_id
_entity_poly.type
_entity_poly.pdbx_seq_one_letter_code
_entity_poly.pdbx_strand_id
1 'polypeptide(L)'
;DTGKVKPFGQKDNGGDLVETAFLMQGLLAVHQYYINGNEKEKALAARIDQIWKDVDWNWYRNGDQNVLYWHWSPTYGWEMDFPIHGYNECMIMYILAAASPTHGVPAAVYHDGWAQNGAIVSPHKVEGIELHLRYQGTEAGPLFWAQYSFLGLDPVGLKDEYCPSYFHEMRNLTLVNRAYCIRNPKHYKGFGPDCWGLTASYSVDG
;
A
#
# COMPACT_ATOMS: atom_id res chain seq x y z
N ASP A 1 -6.80 -28.41 4.87
CA ASP A 1 -5.83 -27.34 5.02
C ASP A 1 -4.51 -27.92 5.51
N THR A 2 -3.48 -27.82 4.70
CA THR A 2 -2.17 -28.46 4.93
C THR A 2 -1.17 -27.53 5.61
N GLY A 3 -1.53 -26.26 5.85
CA GLY A 3 -0.62 -25.21 6.31
C GLY A 3 0.51 -24.86 5.32
N LYS A 4 0.41 -25.34 4.08
CA LYS A 4 1.39 -25.03 3.03
C LYS A 4 0.96 -23.79 2.25
N VAL A 5 1.94 -23.00 1.83
CA VAL A 5 1.71 -21.86 0.93
C VAL A 5 1.08 -22.38 -0.36
N LYS A 6 -0.03 -21.77 -0.77
CA LYS A 6 -0.62 -21.98 -2.10
C LYS A 6 -0.04 -20.91 -3.03
N PRO A 7 0.74 -21.27 -4.04
CA PRO A 7 1.29 -20.30 -4.96
C PRO A 7 0.18 -19.54 -5.69
N PHE A 8 0.31 -18.22 -5.79
CA PHE A 8 -0.55 -17.40 -6.63
C PHE A 8 -0.05 -17.40 -8.08
N GLY A 9 1.27 -17.42 -8.27
CA GLY A 9 1.95 -17.58 -9.54
C GLY A 9 3.26 -18.36 -9.36
N GLN A 10 3.96 -18.65 -10.43
CA GLN A 10 5.16 -19.48 -10.38
C GLN A 10 6.22 -18.94 -9.40
N LYS A 11 6.46 -17.63 -9.42
CA LYS A 11 7.42 -16.96 -8.53
C LYS A 11 6.77 -16.33 -7.29
N ASP A 12 5.43 -16.33 -7.23
CA ASP A 12 4.62 -15.78 -6.16
C ASP A 12 4.17 -16.92 -5.23
N ASN A 13 5.14 -17.44 -4.46
CA ASN A 13 4.94 -18.61 -3.61
C ASN A 13 5.60 -18.45 -2.24
N GLY A 14 5.84 -17.23 -1.80
CA GLY A 14 6.59 -16.97 -0.57
C GLY A 14 6.04 -15.80 0.25
N GLY A 15 6.91 -14.91 0.65
CA GLY A 15 6.59 -13.75 1.47
C GLY A 15 6.24 -12.53 0.62
N ASP A 16 5.05 -11.99 0.83
CA ASP A 16 4.55 -10.76 0.24
C ASP A 16 4.57 -9.65 1.28
N LEU A 17 5.41 -8.62 1.07
CA LEU A 17 5.55 -7.52 2.02
C LEU A 17 4.38 -6.55 1.98
N VAL A 18 3.74 -6.38 0.84
CA VAL A 18 2.60 -5.47 0.66
C VAL A 18 1.39 -6.01 1.42
N GLU A 19 1.05 -7.28 1.21
CA GLU A 19 -0.05 -7.93 1.94
C GLU A 19 0.26 -8.04 3.44
N THR A 20 1.53 -8.26 3.80
CA THR A 20 1.98 -8.22 5.20
C THR A 20 1.75 -6.83 5.81
N ALA A 21 2.00 -5.75 5.07
CA ALA A 21 1.75 -4.40 5.54
C ALA A 21 0.26 -4.14 5.78
N PHE A 22 -0.61 -4.61 4.88
CA PHE A 22 -2.07 -4.49 5.07
C PHE A 22 -2.56 -5.29 6.27
N LEU A 23 -2.05 -6.50 6.47
CA LEU A 23 -2.33 -7.29 7.67
C LEU A 23 -1.89 -6.53 8.93
N MET A 24 -0.66 -6.00 8.93
CA MET A 24 -0.10 -5.32 10.10
C MET A 24 -0.83 -4.03 10.44
N GLN A 25 -1.24 -3.21 9.46
CA GLN A 25 -2.03 -2.01 9.77
C GLN A 25 -3.37 -2.37 10.45
N GLY A 26 -4.04 -3.45 10.01
CA GLY A 26 -5.25 -3.95 10.65
C GLY A 26 -4.99 -4.50 12.06
N LEU A 27 -3.95 -5.30 12.23
CA LEU A 27 -3.58 -5.86 13.53
C LEU A 27 -3.18 -4.77 14.54
N LEU A 28 -2.47 -3.73 14.12
CA LEU A 28 -2.11 -2.61 15.01
C LEU A 28 -3.35 -1.83 15.47
N ALA A 29 -4.37 -1.69 14.64
CA ALA A 29 -5.65 -1.11 15.05
C ALA A 29 -6.35 -2.01 16.09
N VAL A 30 -6.36 -3.33 15.89
CA VAL A 30 -6.88 -4.31 16.86
C VAL A 30 -6.07 -4.29 18.16
N HIS A 31 -4.74 -4.21 18.08
CA HIS A 31 -3.88 -4.04 19.24
C HIS A 31 -4.29 -2.84 20.08
N GLN A 32 -4.43 -1.68 19.45
CA GLN A 32 -4.79 -0.45 20.14
C GLN A 32 -6.18 -0.51 20.77
N TYR A 33 -7.11 -1.23 20.18
CA TYR A 33 -8.46 -1.43 20.73
C TYR A 33 -8.43 -2.29 21.99
N TYR A 34 -7.60 -3.35 22.05
CA TYR A 34 -7.60 -4.33 23.13
C TYR A 34 -6.54 -4.12 24.22
N ILE A 35 -5.60 -3.20 24.04
CA ILE A 35 -4.44 -3.01 24.96
C ILE A 35 -4.87 -2.70 26.40
N ASN A 36 -6.04 -2.08 26.61
CA ASN A 36 -6.60 -1.76 27.91
C ASN A 36 -7.80 -2.65 28.30
N GLY A 37 -8.02 -3.74 27.60
CA GLY A 37 -9.13 -4.65 27.83
C GLY A 37 -8.94 -5.61 29.00
N ASN A 38 -9.73 -6.69 29.02
CA ASN A 38 -9.58 -7.77 30.00
C ASN A 38 -8.31 -8.59 29.72
N GLU A 39 -8.00 -9.57 30.57
CA GLU A 39 -6.76 -10.35 30.47
C GLU A 39 -6.60 -11.13 29.15
N LYS A 40 -7.70 -11.62 28.56
CA LYS A 40 -7.64 -12.28 27.24
C LYS A 40 -7.38 -11.29 26.11
N GLU A 41 -7.97 -10.12 26.18
CA GLU A 41 -7.80 -9.04 25.23
C GLU A 41 -6.36 -8.48 25.28
N LYS A 42 -5.83 -8.28 26.48
CA LYS A 42 -4.41 -7.89 26.66
C LYS A 42 -3.45 -8.96 26.16
N ALA A 43 -3.75 -10.23 26.37
CA ALA A 43 -2.94 -11.33 25.84
C ALA A 43 -2.95 -11.35 24.28
N LEU A 44 -4.10 -11.07 23.67
CA LEU A 44 -4.20 -10.89 22.22
C LEU A 44 -3.37 -9.68 21.74
N ALA A 45 -3.51 -8.54 22.40
CA ALA A 45 -2.73 -7.35 22.07
C ALA A 45 -1.22 -7.63 22.17
N ALA A 46 -0.77 -8.29 23.22
CA ALA A 46 0.64 -8.68 23.38
C ALA A 46 1.12 -9.62 22.26
N ARG A 47 0.26 -10.54 21.80
CA ARG A 47 0.58 -11.42 20.67
C ARG A 47 0.72 -10.63 19.35
N ILE A 48 -0.14 -9.65 19.14
CA ILE A 48 -0.07 -8.76 17.96
C ILE A 48 1.22 -7.93 18.00
N ASP A 49 1.57 -7.38 19.16
CA ASP A 49 2.82 -6.63 19.35
C ASP A 49 4.04 -7.48 19.00
N GLN A 50 4.04 -8.77 19.41
CA GLN A 50 5.11 -9.70 19.05
C GLN A 50 5.17 -9.95 17.55
N ILE A 51 4.03 -10.19 16.89
CA ILE A 51 3.98 -10.38 15.42
C ILE A 51 4.51 -9.13 14.71
N TRP A 52 4.14 -7.93 15.17
CA TRP A 52 4.64 -6.67 14.66
C TRP A 52 6.17 -6.57 14.73
N LYS A 53 6.74 -6.97 15.87
CA LYS A 53 8.19 -6.96 16.11
C LYS A 53 8.95 -8.01 15.31
N ASP A 54 8.29 -9.10 14.94
CA ASP A 54 8.90 -10.22 14.22
C ASP A 54 8.95 -10.01 12.70
N VAL A 55 8.23 -9.01 12.16
CA VAL A 55 8.30 -8.70 10.72
C VAL A 55 9.66 -8.09 10.38
N ASP A 56 10.44 -8.78 9.57
CA ASP A 56 11.74 -8.27 9.12
C ASP A 56 11.60 -7.42 7.84
N TRP A 57 11.26 -6.16 8.05
CA TRP A 57 11.15 -5.18 6.98
C TRP A 57 12.49 -4.93 6.27
N ASN A 58 13.59 -4.95 7.02
CA ASN A 58 14.92 -4.70 6.47
C ASN A 58 15.37 -5.81 5.49
N TRP A 59 14.90 -7.04 5.68
CA TRP A 59 15.14 -8.14 4.75
C TRP A 59 14.70 -7.80 3.32
N TYR A 60 13.57 -7.11 3.18
CA TYR A 60 12.98 -6.76 1.89
C TYR A 60 13.69 -5.62 1.14
N ARG A 61 14.84 -5.18 1.63
CA ARG A 61 15.76 -4.30 0.90
C ARG A 61 16.63 -5.07 -0.10
N ASN A 62 16.54 -6.37 -0.16
CA ASN A 62 17.30 -7.24 -1.08
C ASN A 62 18.79 -6.87 -1.11
N GLY A 63 19.50 -7.06 0.01
CA GLY A 63 20.93 -6.76 0.14
C GLY A 63 21.25 -5.29 0.39
N ASP A 64 20.53 -4.65 1.31
CA ASP A 64 20.75 -3.27 1.77
C ASP A 64 20.51 -2.16 0.73
N GLN A 65 19.72 -2.43 -0.32
CA GLN A 65 19.30 -1.40 -1.27
C GLN A 65 18.36 -0.37 -0.59
N ASN A 66 18.31 0.85 -1.11
CA ASN A 66 17.43 1.91 -0.59
C ASN A 66 16.04 1.85 -1.22
N VAL A 67 15.44 0.66 -1.29
CA VAL A 67 14.09 0.43 -1.80
C VAL A 67 13.55 -0.85 -1.17
N LEU A 68 12.23 -0.96 -1.02
CA LEU A 68 11.57 -2.19 -0.59
C LEU A 68 11.05 -2.97 -1.79
N TYR A 69 11.24 -4.28 -1.75
CA TYR A 69 10.77 -5.22 -2.77
C TYR A 69 9.43 -5.83 -2.37
N TRP A 70 8.60 -6.11 -3.35
CA TRP A 70 7.27 -6.68 -3.13
C TRP A 70 7.34 -8.08 -2.51
N HIS A 71 8.11 -8.98 -3.14
CA HIS A 71 7.99 -10.41 -2.88
C HIS A 71 9.36 -11.11 -2.81
N TRP A 72 9.49 -12.05 -1.87
CA TRP A 72 10.59 -12.99 -1.80
C TRP A 72 10.06 -14.42 -1.84
N SER A 73 10.68 -15.26 -2.67
CA SER A 73 10.32 -16.68 -2.82
C SER A 73 11.35 -17.58 -2.16
N PRO A 74 10.95 -18.60 -1.35
CA PRO A 74 11.87 -19.59 -0.83
C PRO A 74 12.49 -20.48 -1.91
N THR A 75 11.90 -20.52 -3.11
CA THR A 75 12.38 -21.31 -4.25
C THR A 75 13.19 -20.48 -5.23
N TYR A 76 12.74 -19.24 -5.49
CA TYR A 76 13.28 -18.38 -6.53
C TYR A 76 14.00 -17.14 -5.97
N GLY A 77 14.09 -16.99 -4.64
CA GLY A 77 14.70 -15.81 -4.02
C GLY A 77 14.03 -14.52 -4.47
N TRP A 78 14.81 -13.59 -4.96
CA TRP A 78 14.37 -12.27 -5.43
C TRP A 78 14.08 -12.20 -6.94
N GLU A 79 13.92 -13.34 -7.63
CA GLU A 79 13.73 -13.38 -9.08
C GLU A 79 12.48 -12.68 -9.61
N MET A 80 11.49 -12.34 -8.74
CA MET A 80 10.38 -11.49 -9.15
C MET A 80 10.87 -10.07 -9.47
N ASP A 81 11.94 -9.61 -8.81
CA ASP A 81 12.65 -8.34 -9.03
C ASP A 81 11.70 -7.14 -9.18
N PHE A 82 10.80 -6.96 -8.20
CA PHE A 82 9.79 -5.93 -8.24
C PHE A 82 9.99 -4.92 -7.10
N PRO A 83 10.85 -3.91 -7.28
CA PRO A 83 10.97 -2.80 -6.33
C PRO A 83 9.71 -1.93 -6.35
N ILE A 84 9.26 -1.52 -5.17
CA ILE A 84 8.04 -0.71 -5.01
C ILE A 84 8.40 0.76 -4.96
N HIS A 85 7.84 1.54 -5.86
CA HIS A 85 7.94 3.00 -5.87
C HIS A 85 6.55 3.62 -5.74
N GLY A 86 6.45 4.81 -5.15
CA GLY A 86 5.19 5.54 -4.97
C GLY A 86 4.78 6.35 -6.21
N TYR A 87 3.54 6.85 -6.29
CA TYR A 87 2.47 6.81 -5.30
C TYR A 87 1.44 5.71 -5.64
N ASN A 88 1.17 4.84 -4.69
CA ASN A 88 0.21 3.74 -4.78
C ASN A 88 -0.19 3.26 -3.37
N GLU A 89 -0.89 2.13 -3.27
CA GLU A 89 -1.35 1.54 -2.02
C GLU A 89 -0.25 1.16 -1.02
N CYS A 90 0.99 1.06 -1.48
CA CYS A 90 2.11 0.58 -0.66
C CYS A 90 2.72 1.65 0.26
N MET A 91 2.17 2.87 0.35
CA MET A 91 2.68 3.89 1.25
C MET A 91 2.75 3.40 2.71
N ILE A 92 1.73 2.70 3.17
CA ILE A 92 1.70 2.12 4.52
C ILE A 92 2.84 1.14 4.77
N MET A 93 3.26 0.39 3.76
CA MET A 93 4.41 -0.53 3.85
C MET A 93 5.70 0.23 4.21
N TYR A 94 5.97 1.35 3.54
CA TYR A 94 7.13 2.19 3.85
C TYR A 94 7.05 2.85 5.22
N ILE A 95 5.86 3.29 5.62
CA ILE A 95 5.63 3.88 6.95
C ILE A 95 5.86 2.84 8.04
N LEU A 96 5.31 1.64 7.90
CA LEU A 96 5.50 0.56 8.87
C LEU A 96 6.96 0.11 8.91
N ALA A 97 7.61 -0.02 7.78
CA ALA A 97 9.03 -0.36 7.72
C ALA A 97 9.91 0.68 8.44
N ALA A 98 9.63 1.97 8.26
CA ALA A 98 10.34 3.03 8.97
C ALA A 98 10.03 3.07 10.48
N ALA A 99 8.80 2.72 10.86
CA ALA A 99 8.34 2.74 12.25
C ALA A 99 8.66 1.47 13.05
N SER A 100 9.14 0.40 12.41
CA SER A 100 9.42 -0.87 13.08
C SER A 100 10.44 -0.70 14.21
N PRO A 101 10.13 -1.19 15.43
CA PRO A 101 11.02 -1.04 16.58
C PRO A 101 12.22 -1.99 16.56
N THR A 102 12.21 -3.03 15.72
CA THR A 102 13.20 -4.11 15.71
C THR A 102 13.93 -4.23 14.39
N HIS A 103 13.22 -4.17 13.28
CA HIS A 103 13.73 -4.36 11.92
C HIS A 103 13.43 -3.14 11.02
N GLY A 104 13.61 -1.95 11.59
CA GLY A 104 13.36 -0.69 10.89
C GLY A 104 14.35 -0.44 9.76
N VAL A 105 13.90 0.30 8.77
CA VAL A 105 14.72 0.68 7.62
C VAL A 105 15.22 2.13 7.75
N PRO A 106 16.39 2.47 7.18
CA PRO A 106 16.88 3.85 7.14
C PRO A 106 15.93 4.79 6.37
N ALA A 107 15.91 6.08 6.75
CA ALA A 107 15.13 7.10 6.05
C ALA A 107 15.41 7.17 4.54
N ALA A 108 16.65 6.87 4.12
CA ALA A 108 17.02 6.78 2.71
C ALA A 108 16.13 5.83 1.90
N VAL A 109 15.60 4.77 2.52
CA VAL A 109 14.70 3.83 1.86
C VAL A 109 13.40 4.50 1.43
N TYR A 110 12.88 5.43 2.23
CA TYR A 110 11.73 6.25 1.85
C TYR A 110 12.09 7.27 0.76
N HIS A 111 13.17 8.00 0.93
CA HIS A 111 13.55 9.06 0.02
C HIS A 111 13.99 8.54 -1.36
N ASP A 112 14.87 7.54 -1.40
CA ASP A 112 15.42 7.00 -2.64
C ASP A 112 14.43 6.01 -3.29
N GLY A 113 13.84 5.12 -2.49
CA GLY A 113 12.94 4.07 -2.95
C GLY A 113 11.54 4.58 -3.25
N TRP A 114 10.80 4.97 -2.22
CA TRP A 114 9.41 5.44 -2.38
C TRP A 114 9.32 6.70 -3.21
N ALA A 115 10.00 7.74 -2.79
CA ALA A 115 9.91 9.07 -3.39
C ALA A 115 10.81 9.27 -4.61
N GLN A 116 11.71 8.30 -4.91
CA GLN A 116 12.63 8.34 -6.06
C GLN A 116 13.41 9.66 -6.13
N ASN A 117 13.95 10.10 -4.98
CA ASN A 117 14.69 11.37 -4.84
C ASN A 117 13.89 12.58 -5.34
N GLY A 118 12.59 12.59 -5.09
CA GLY A 118 11.68 13.67 -5.50
C GLY A 118 11.04 13.48 -6.88
N ALA A 119 11.40 12.47 -7.66
CA ALA A 119 10.76 12.19 -8.95
C ALA A 119 9.28 11.77 -8.82
N ILE A 120 8.82 11.45 -7.60
CA ILE A 120 7.41 11.25 -7.29
C ILE A 120 6.58 12.54 -7.47
N VAL A 121 7.20 13.71 -7.32
CA VAL A 121 6.52 15.02 -7.47
C VAL A 121 6.32 15.32 -8.96
N SER A 122 5.08 15.42 -9.38
CA SER A 122 4.71 15.63 -10.79
C SER A 122 3.37 16.36 -10.89
N PRO A 123 3.30 17.67 -10.57
CA PRO A 123 2.04 18.41 -10.62
C PRO A 123 1.44 18.40 -12.01
N HIS A 124 0.18 17.95 -12.11
CA HIS A 124 -0.55 17.85 -13.37
C HIS A 124 -2.07 17.87 -13.13
N LYS A 125 -2.85 17.85 -14.21
CA LYS A 125 -4.32 17.78 -14.14
C LYS A 125 -4.82 16.58 -14.94
N VAL A 126 -5.77 15.87 -14.33
CA VAL A 126 -6.54 14.82 -14.98
C VAL A 126 -8.02 15.13 -14.79
N GLU A 127 -8.81 15.09 -15.87
CA GLU A 127 -10.24 15.49 -15.84
C GLU A 127 -10.46 16.90 -15.22
N GLY A 128 -9.49 17.80 -15.36
CA GLY A 128 -9.51 19.15 -14.75
C GLY A 128 -9.17 19.18 -13.25
N ILE A 129 -8.94 18.04 -12.63
CA ILE A 129 -8.63 17.88 -11.20
C ILE A 129 -7.11 17.88 -11.03
N GLU A 130 -6.61 18.68 -10.09
CA GLU A 130 -5.18 18.79 -9.80
C GLU A 130 -4.67 17.57 -9.04
N LEU A 131 -3.55 17.00 -9.49
CA LEU A 131 -2.76 15.99 -8.81
C LEU A 131 -1.35 16.54 -8.60
N HIS A 132 -0.75 16.21 -7.47
CA HIS A 132 0.59 16.66 -7.10
C HIS A 132 1.65 15.58 -7.32
N LEU A 133 1.29 14.33 -7.11
CA LEU A 133 2.19 13.20 -7.21
C LEU A 133 2.05 12.47 -8.54
N ARG A 134 3.14 11.80 -8.94
CA ARG A 134 3.12 10.88 -10.08
C ARG A 134 2.33 9.64 -9.68
N TYR A 135 1.25 9.42 -10.38
CA TYR A 135 0.38 8.28 -10.21
C TYR A 135 0.76 7.17 -11.20
N GLN A 136 0.87 5.93 -10.71
CA GLN A 136 1.13 4.78 -11.58
C GLN A 136 -0.16 4.32 -12.25
N GLY A 137 -0.08 4.01 -13.55
CA GLY A 137 -1.21 3.49 -14.32
C GLY A 137 -1.90 4.52 -15.20
N THR A 138 -3.16 4.23 -15.50
CA THR A 138 -4.02 5.08 -16.36
C THR A 138 -4.70 6.18 -15.57
N GLU A 139 -5.34 7.11 -16.28
CA GLU A 139 -6.05 8.27 -15.71
C GLU A 139 -6.95 8.00 -14.50
N ALA A 140 -7.44 6.78 -14.36
CA ALA A 140 -8.42 6.45 -13.33
C ALA A 140 -8.07 5.27 -12.44
N GLY A 141 -7.01 4.54 -12.65
CA GLY A 141 -6.56 3.39 -11.84
C GLY A 141 -7.53 2.82 -10.78
N PRO A 142 -7.21 1.74 -10.13
CA PRO A 142 -8.07 1.21 -9.06
C PRO A 142 -8.08 2.14 -7.84
N LEU A 143 -9.23 2.31 -7.19
CA LEU A 143 -9.40 3.16 -6.00
C LEU A 143 -8.52 2.74 -4.84
N PHE A 144 -8.22 1.46 -4.68
CA PHE A 144 -7.41 0.98 -3.57
C PHE A 144 -5.99 1.56 -3.60
N TRP A 145 -5.44 1.88 -4.76
CA TRP A 145 -4.15 2.57 -4.85
C TRP A 145 -4.12 3.90 -4.10
N ALA A 146 -5.24 4.61 -4.11
CA ALA A 146 -5.34 5.89 -3.41
C ALA A 146 -5.77 5.74 -1.94
N GLN A 147 -6.37 4.63 -1.53
CA GLN A 147 -7.13 4.54 -0.29
C GLN A 147 -6.62 3.51 0.71
N TYR A 148 -5.99 2.41 0.30
CA TYR A 148 -5.65 1.30 1.20
C TYR A 148 -4.70 1.70 2.33
N SER A 149 -3.70 2.52 2.08
CA SER A 149 -2.82 3.02 3.14
C SER A 149 -3.57 3.80 4.22
N PHE A 150 -4.69 4.43 3.87
CA PHE A 150 -5.48 5.27 4.78
C PHE A 150 -6.58 4.51 5.54
N LEU A 151 -6.63 3.19 5.44
CA LEU A 151 -7.46 2.36 6.32
C LEU A 151 -6.92 2.34 7.77
N GLY A 152 -5.62 2.49 7.95
CA GLY A 152 -4.97 2.53 9.25
C GLY A 152 -4.18 3.82 9.53
N LEU A 153 -4.07 4.71 8.56
CA LEU A 153 -3.34 5.96 8.65
C LEU A 153 -4.29 7.13 8.36
N ASP A 154 -4.41 8.08 9.29
CA ASP A 154 -5.21 9.29 9.06
C ASP A 154 -4.51 10.21 8.04
N PRO A 155 -5.11 10.47 6.87
CA PRO A 155 -4.54 11.38 5.89
C PRO A 155 -4.71 12.85 6.25
N VAL A 156 -5.58 13.18 7.23
CA VAL A 156 -5.85 14.56 7.61
C VAL A 156 -4.64 15.16 8.32
N GLY A 157 -4.08 16.21 7.73
CA GLY A 157 -2.85 16.83 8.21
C GLY A 157 -1.57 16.09 7.85
N LEU A 158 -1.65 14.92 7.25
CA LEU A 158 -0.48 14.17 6.77
C LEU A 158 0.16 14.88 5.58
N LYS A 159 1.45 15.15 5.69
CA LYS A 159 2.26 15.81 4.67
C LYS A 159 3.72 15.43 4.86
N ASP A 160 4.49 15.57 3.80
CA ASP A 160 5.95 15.49 3.83
C ASP A 160 6.56 16.51 2.86
N GLU A 161 7.85 16.40 2.57
CA GLU A 161 8.53 17.28 1.61
C GLU A 161 8.09 17.07 0.15
N TYR A 162 7.45 15.95 -0.16
CA TYR A 162 7.00 15.59 -1.51
C TYR A 162 5.52 15.88 -1.75
N CYS A 163 4.70 15.84 -0.69
CA CYS A 163 3.26 16.05 -0.79
C CYS A 163 2.74 16.99 0.30
N PRO A 164 2.22 18.17 -0.07
CA PRO A 164 1.72 19.13 0.91
C PRO A 164 0.45 18.67 1.63
N SER A 165 -0.30 17.71 1.10
CA SER A 165 -1.50 17.14 1.72
C SER A 165 -1.89 15.82 1.07
N TYR A 166 -1.65 14.72 1.76
CA TYR A 166 -2.09 13.41 1.32
C TYR A 166 -3.62 13.25 1.32
N PHE A 167 -4.32 13.96 2.20
CA PHE A 167 -5.79 14.01 2.15
C PHE A 167 -6.31 14.59 0.83
N HIS A 168 -5.73 15.69 0.38
CA HIS A 168 -6.13 16.30 -0.90
C HIS A 168 -5.75 15.41 -2.08
N GLU A 169 -4.59 14.79 -2.05
CA GLU A 169 -4.14 13.89 -3.11
C GLU A 169 -5.06 12.67 -3.23
N MET A 170 -5.34 11.97 -2.14
CA MET A 170 -6.27 10.83 -2.08
C MET A 170 -7.68 11.23 -2.57
N ARG A 171 -8.20 12.35 -2.06
CA ARG A 171 -9.51 12.87 -2.47
C ARG A 171 -9.56 13.17 -3.97
N ASN A 172 -8.54 13.83 -4.49
CA ASN A 172 -8.48 14.22 -5.89
C ASN A 172 -8.36 12.99 -6.80
N LEU A 173 -7.56 11.99 -6.46
CA LEU A 173 -7.54 10.70 -7.17
C LEU A 173 -8.91 10.00 -7.17
N THR A 174 -9.62 10.03 -6.05
CA THR A 174 -11.00 9.52 -5.96
C THR A 174 -11.94 10.26 -6.91
N LEU A 175 -11.82 11.58 -7.00
CA LEU A 175 -12.61 12.40 -7.92
C LEU A 175 -12.26 12.16 -9.39
N VAL A 176 -10.98 11.95 -9.71
CA VAL A 176 -10.53 11.54 -11.06
C VAL A 176 -11.17 10.21 -11.45
N ASN A 177 -11.16 9.22 -10.55
CA ASN A 177 -11.79 7.92 -10.78
C ASN A 177 -13.28 8.06 -11.05
N ARG A 178 -13.99 8.89 -10.27
CA ARG A 178 -15.39 9.19 -10.48
C ARG A 178 -15.64 9.89 -11.82
N ALA A 179 -14.84 10.89 -12.16
CA ALA A 179 -14.98 11.63 -13.42
C ALA A 179 -14.78 10.71 -14.64
N TYR A 180 -13.80 9.83 -14.59
CA TYR A 180 -13.60 8.80 -15.61
C TYR A 180 -14.83 7.90 -15.80
N CYS A 181 -15.43 7.42 -14.72
CA CYS A 181 -16.63 6.58 -14.79
C CYS A 181 -17.84 7.33 -15.35
N ILE A 182 -17.99 8.63 -15.02
CA ILE A 182 -19.05 9.48 -15.59
C ILE A 182 -18.84 9.67 -17.09
N ARG A 183 -17.61 10.01 -17.52
CA ARG A 183 -17.24 10.16 -18.93
C ARG A 183 -17.37 8.84 -19.70
N ASN A 184 -17.07 7.73 -19.04
CA ASN A 184 -17.19 6.36 -19.54
C ASN A 184 -16.70 6.17 -20.99
N PRO A 185 -15.41 6.44 -21.28
CA PRO A 185 -14.91 6.45 -22.66
C PRO A 185 -14.92 5.10 -23.34
N LYS A 186 -15.04 4.03 -22.56
CA LYS A 186 -15.09 2.65 -23.07
C LYS A 186 -16.54 2.08 -23.10
N HIS A 187 -17.53 2.90 -22.76
CA HIS A 187 -18.94 2.53 -22.76
C HIS A 187 -19.29 1.29 -21.93
N TYR A 188 -18.62 1.12 -20.75
CA TYR A 188 -18.95 0.04 -19.84
C TYR A 188 -20.36 0.18 -19.30
N LYS A 189 -21.11 -0.94 -19.30
CA LYS A 189 -22.48 -0.99 -18.81
C LYS A 189 -22.52 -0.62 -17.32
N GLY A 190 -23.34 0.34 -16.98
CA GLY A 190 -23.59 0.76 -15.60
C GLY A 190 -22.72 1.92 -15.11
N PHE A 191 -21.60 2.24 -15.75
CA PHE A 191 -20.76 3.37 -15.32
C PHE A 191 -21.49 4.71 -15.55
N GLY A 192 -21.43 5.57 -14.52
CA GLY A 192 -22.09 6.87 -14.54
C GLY A 192 -21.96 7.59 -13.20
N PRO A 193 -22.73 8.67 -13.00
CA PRO A 193 -22.65 9.49 -11.78
C PRO A 193 -23.05 8.73 -10.50
N ASP A 194 -23.92 7.73 -10.63
CA ASP A 194 -24.48 6.95 -9.51
C ASP A 194 -23.85 5.55 -9.38
N CYS A 195 -23.00 5.14 -10.36
CA CYS A 195 -22.28 3.87 -10.35
C CYS A 195 -20.86 4.10 -10.86
N TRP A 196 -19.91 4.20 -9.92
CA TRP A 196 -18.52 4.49 -10.21
C TRP A 196 -17.62 3.82 -9.17
N GLY A 197 -16.34 3.80 -9.45
CA GLY A 197 -15.30 3.16 -8.64
C GLY A 197 -14.70 1.99 -9.41
N LEU A 198 -13.41 2.14 -9.75
CA LEU A 198 -12.65 1.10 -10.42
C LEU A 198 -11.84 0.32 -9.39
N THR A 199 -11.74 -0.97 -9.60
CA THR A 199 -10.85 -1.86 -8.85
C THR A 199 -10.17 -2.83 -9.81
N ALA A 200 -9.16 -3.54 -9.32
CA ALA A 200 -8.61 -4.69 -10.02
C ALA A 200 -9.03 -5.96 -9.26
N SER A 201 -9.68 -6.87 -9.94
CA SER A 201 -10.05 -8.16 -9.37
C SER A 201 -10.25 -9.17 -10.50
N TYR A 202 -10.13 -10.45 -10.17
CA TYR A 202 -10.49 -11.51 -11.11
C TYR A 202 -12.00 -11.55 -11.32
N SER A 203 -12.43 -11.84 -12.54
CA SER A 203 -13.81 -12.19 -12.81
C SER A 203 -14.11 -13.62 -12.36
N VAL A 204 -15.38 -14.03 -12.40
CA VAL A 204 -15.77 -15.43 -12.12
C VAL A 204 -15.22 -16.43 -13.13
N ASP A 205 -14.79 -15.93 -14.27
CA ASP A 205 -14.23 -16.72 -15.38
C ASP A 205 -12.68 -16.65 -15.45
N GLY A 206 -12.02 -16.01 -14.49
CA GLY A 206 -10.55 -15.82 -14.38
C GLY A 206 -10.10 -14.42 -14.70
#